data_deb98a9a352c3ea1e26cf0d2aef748e6
#
_entry.id   deb98a9a352c3ea1e26cf0d2aef748e6
#
_cell.length_a   1.000
_cell.length_b   1.000
_cell.length_c   1.000
_cell.angle_alpha   90.00
_cell.angle_beta   90.00
_cell.angle_gamma   90.00
#
_symmetry.space_group_name_H-M   'P 1'
#
loop_
_entity.id
_entity.type
_entity.pdbx_description
1 polymer ?
#
loop_
_entity_poly.entity_id
_entity_poly.type
_entity_poly.pdbx_seq_one_letter_code
_entity_poly.pdbx_strand_id
1 'polypeptide(L)'
;MITISNLKKQFGETCACDIPSFTINDGDILGLVGNNGAGKTTLFRLLLDLLQADAGSVEYVFDGSPSAINPAESEAWKEHVGAYIDEGFLIDFLTPEEYFSFLGKVSGISQQEVDERLQHFERFANGEIFGKKKLIRDLSAGNKMKVGIISALFRHPKTVILDEPFNFLDPTSQLVLKHLLKDYAQETGATILISSHNLQHTVDISSRIALLEHGVIIRDLPNSEGSATQELQEYFGAE
;
A
#
# COMPACT_ATOMS: atom_id res chain seq x y z
N MET A 1 4.52 -1.93 13.99
CA MET A 1 5.92 -1.95 13.52
C MET A 1 6.16 -3.15 12.62
N ILE A 2 6.92 -2.97 11.53
CA ILE A 2 7.31 -4.07 10.62
C ILE A 2 8.83 -4.16 10.63
N THR A 3 9.36 -5.35 10.85
CA THR A 3 10.82 -5.61 10.85
C THR A 3 11.17 -6.58 9.74
N ILE A 4 12.15 -6.22 8.94
CA ILE A 4 12.72 -7.03 7.86
C ILE A 4 14.12 -7.46 8.30
N SER A 5 14.41 -8.76 8.21
CA SER A 5 15.71 -9.34 8.61
C SER A 5 16.26 -10.27 7.54
N ASN A 6 17.40 -9.90 6.95
CA ASN A 6 18.13 -10.66 5.92
C ASN A 6 17.24 -11.16 4.77
N LEU A 7 16.25 -10.35 4.37
CA LEU A 7 15.23 -10.71 3.40
C LEU A 7 15.83 -10.77 2.00
N LYS A 8 15.76 -11.94 1.35
CA LYS A 8 16.27 -12.15 -0.01
C LYS A 8 15.24 -12.77 -0.94
N LYS A 9 15.24 -12.30 -2.19
CA LYS A 9 14.50 -12.90 -3.29
C LYS A 9 15.27 -12.80 -4.59
N GLN A 10 15.40 -13.93 -5.28
CA GLN A 10 16.03 -14.03 -6.60
C GLN A 10 15.05 -14.60 -7.63
N PHE A 11 15.16 -14.15 -8.85
CA PHE A 11 14.50 -14.71 -10.03
C PHE A 11 15.57 -15.05 -11.07
N GLY A 12 15.96 -16.32 -11.14
CA GLY A 12 17.10 -16.75 -11.94
C GLY A 12 18.38 -16.08 -11.45
N GLU A 13 19.04 -15.31 -12.30
CA GLU A 13 20.26 -14.57 -11.96
C GLU A 13 19.98 -13.17 -11.38
N THR A 14 18.73 -12.72 -11.40
CA THR A 14 18.36 -11.37 -10.96
C THR A 14 18.04 -11.36 -9.47
N CYS A 15 18.77 -10.58 -8.68
CA CYS A 15 18.44 -10.29 -7.30
C CYS A 15 17.35 -9.21 -7.29
N ALA A 16 16.12 -9.58 -6.87
CA ALA A 16 14.98 -8.68 -6.83
C ALA A 16 14.74 -8.06 -5.45
N CYS A 17 15.33 -8.65 -4.40
CA CYS A 17 15.33 -8.13 -3.03
C CYS A 17 16.54 -8.67 -2.28
N ASP A 18 17.32 -7.79 -1.67
CA ASP A 18 18.42 -8.12 -0.73
C ASP A 18 18.47 -7.01 0.35
N ILE A 19 17.70 -7.20 1.40
CA ILE A 19 17.55 -6.22 2.49
C ILE A 19 18.05 -6.87 3.79
N PRO A 20 19.28 -6.55 4.22
CA PRO A 20 19.86 -7.13 5.44
C PRO A 20 19.06 -6.79 6.70
N SER A 21 18.63 -5.54 6.82
CA SER A 21 17.80 -5.06 7.93
C SER A 21 17.06 -3.79 7.53
N PHE A 22 15.77 -3.74 7.82
CA PHE A 22 14.97 -2.52 7.68
C PHE A 22 13.79 -2.56 8.64
N THR A 23 13.47 -1.42 9.25
CA THR A 23 12.34 -1.30 10.18
C THR A 23 11.42 -0.19 9.73
N ILE A 24 10.11 -0.46 9.70
CA ILE A 24 9.06 0.52 9.43
C ILE A 24 8.33 0.73 10.76
N ASN A 25 8.34 1.96 11.24
CA ASN A 25 7.76 2.28 12.55
C ASN A 25 6.23 2.44 12.45
N ASP A 26 5.55 2.29 13.57
CA ASP A 26 4.13 2.59 13.65
C ASP A 26 3.88 4.08 13.36
N GLY A 27 2.84 4.34 12.58
CA GLY A 27 2.45 5.69 12.18
C GLY A 27 3.31 6.31 11.06
N ASP A 28 4.36 5.62 10.58
CA ASP A 28 5.09 6.09 9.40
C ASP A 28 4.19 6.10 8.16
N ILE A 29 4.25 7.17 7.37
CA ILE A 29 3.86 7.13 5.96
C ILE A 29 5.17 6.95 5.19
N LEU A 30 5.50 5.70 4.86
CA LEU A 30 6.73 5.35 4.16
C LEU A 30 6.52 5.39 2.66
N GLY A 31 7.24 6.26 1.97
CA GLY A 31 7.36 6.27 0.53
C GLY A 31 8.51 5.38 0.05
N LEU A 32 8.20 4.34 -0.72
CA LEU A 32 9.19 3.49 -1.36
C LEU A 32 9.39 3.98 -2.80
N VAL A 33 10.49 4.65 -3.06
CA VAL A 33 10.82 5.19 -4.38
C VAL A 33 11.91 4.37 -5.05
N GLY A 34 11.94 4.38 -6.39
CA GLY A 34 12.93 3.69 -7.21
C GLY A 34 12.43 3.50 -8.63
N ASN A 35 13.35 3.31 -9.55
CA ASN A 35 13.04 3.09 -10.96
C ASN A 35 12.19 1.83 -11.20
N ASN A 36 11.63 1.69 -12.39
CA ASN A 36 10.94 0.47 -12.79
C ASN A 36 11.93 -0.71 -12.74
N GLY A 37 11.52 -1.80 -12.09
CA GLY A 37 12.39 -2.95 -11.87
C GLY A 37 13.29 -2.87 -10.63
N ALA A 38 13.24 -1.79 -9.83
CA ALA A 38 14.03 -1.66 -8.61
C ALA A 38 13.70 -2.68 -7.52
N GLY A 39 12.53 -3.36 -7.59
CA GLY A 39 12.11 -4.38 -6.62
C GLY A 39 10.97 -3.95 -5.71
N LYS A 40 10.34 -2.77 -5.91
CA LYS A 40 9.26 -2.23 -5.05
C LYS A 40 8.08 -3.21 -4.88
N THR A 41 7.48 -3.63 -5.98
CA THR A 41 6.38 -4.62 -5.97
C THR A 41 6.82 -5.96 -5.38
N THR A 42 8.07 -6.38 -5.64
CA THR A 42 8.64 -7.61 -5.06
C THR A 42 8.70 -7.50 -3.54
N LEU A 43 9.20 -6.39 -3.01
CA LEU A 43 9.23 -6.15 -1.58
C LEU A 43 7.83 -6.18 -0.97
N PHE A 44 6.85 -5.47 -1.58
CA PHE A 44 5.48 -5.49 -1.07
C PHE A 44 4.85 -6.88 -1.10
N ARG A 45 5.09 -7.66 -2.14
CA ARG A 45 4.61 -9.05 -2.20
C ARG A 45 5.26 -9.95 -1.15
N LEU A 46 6.53 -9.72 -0.81
CA LEU A 46 7.21 -10.43 0.28
C LEU A 46 6.63 -10.04 1.66
N LEU A 47 6.35 -8.75 1.88
CA LEU A 47 5.69 -8.29 3.11
C LEU A 47 4.31 -8.92 3.30
N LEU A 48 3.57 -9.16 2.21
CA LEU A 48 2.22 -9.71 2.22
C LEU A 48 2.15 -11.24 2.09
N ASP A 49 3.30 -11.93 2.14
CA ASP A 49 3.38 -13.38 1.89
C ASP A 49 2.70 -13.84 0.58
N LEU A 50 2.62 -12.93 -0.40
CA LEU A 50 2.20 -13.24 -1.77
C LEU A 50 3.35 -13.80 -2.62
N LEU A 51 4.54 -13.75 -2.10
CA LEU A 51 5.78 -14.25 -2.67
C LEU A 51 6.64 -14.83 -1.56
N GLN A 52 7.09 -16.06 -1.71
CA GLN A 52 7.97 -16.69 -0.74
C GLN A 52 9.39 -16.11 -0.86
N ALA A 53 9.97 -15.72 0.27
CA ALA A 53 11.36 -15.33 0.37
C ALA A 53 12.29 -16.54 0.19
N ASP A 54 13.47 -16.34 -0.39
CA ASP A 54 14.50 -17.36 -0.50
C ASP A 54 15.35 -17.44 0.79
N ALA A 55 15.42 -16.32 1.54
CA ALA A 55 16.03 -16.26 2.86
C ALA A 55 15.49 -15.07 3.65
N GLY A 56 15.69 -15.08 4.97
CA GLY A 56 15.29 -14.03 5.88
C GLY A 56 13.83 -14.10 6.30
N SER A 57 13.35 -13.06 6.96
CA SER A 57 12.00 -13.00 7.50
C SER A 57 11.45 -11.59 7.53
N VAL A 58 10.12 -11.53 7.60
CA VAL A 58 9.33 -10.33 7.91
C VAL A 58 8.58 -10.60 9.20
N GLU A 59 8.52 -9.61 10.07
CA GLU A 59 7.78 -9.68 11.32
C GLU A 59 6.91 -8.44 11.49
N TYR A 60 5.64 -8.66 11.81
CA TYR A 60 4.69 -7.63 12.22
C TYR A 60 4.54 -7.63 13.74
N VAL A 61 4.61 -6.44 14.33
CA VAL A 61 4.26 -6.22 15.73
C VAL A 61 3.13 -5.20 15.76
N PHE A 62 1.96 -5.61 16.24
CA PHE A 62 0.82 -4.71 16.41
C PHE A 62 0.58 -4.46 17.89
N ASP A 63 0.10 -3.26 18.24
CA ASP A 63 -0.29 -2.93 19.61
C ASP A 63 -1.32 -3.92 20.14
N GLY A 64 -1.04 -4.49 21.32
CA GLY A 64 -1.87 -5.50 21.95
C GLY A 64 -1.60 -6.93 21.49
N SER A 65 -0.70 -7.15 20.51
CA SER A 65 -0.26 -8.51 20.16
C SER A 65 0.75 -9.04 21.18
N PRO A 66 0.62 -10.31 21.62
CA PRO A 66 1.52 -10.91 22.60
C PRO A 66 2.93 -11.18 22.04
N SER A 67 3.08 -11.26 20.73
CA SER A 67 4.33 -11.57 20.03
C SER A 67 4.33 -10.99 18.61
N ALA A 68 5.52 -10.95 18.01
CA ALA A 68 5.68 -10.69 16.58
C ALA A 68 4.98 -11.78 15.74
N ILE A 69 4.44 -11.38 14.61
CA ILE A 69 3.74 -12.27 13.67
C ILE A 69 4.55 -12.34 12.39
N ASN A 70 5.05 -13.54 12.07
CA ASN A 70 5.66 -13.80 10.77
C ASN A 70 4.57 -14.18 9.75
N PRO A 71 4.39 -13.43 8.66
CA PRO A 71 3.34 -13.71 7.67
C PRO A 71 3.50 -15.07 6.98
N ALA A 72 4.72 -15.59 6.88
CA ALA A 72 4.95 -16.92 6.32
C ALA A 72 4.53 -18.09 7.26
N GLU A 73 4.28 -17.80 8.54
CA GLU A 73 3.95 -18.82 9.56
C GLU A 73 2.53 -18.69 10.12
N SER A 74 1.92 -17.52 9.98
CA SER A 74 0.60 -17.24 10.57
C SER A 74 -0.19 -16.28 9.70
N GLU A 75 -1.49 -16.46 9.62
CA GLU A 75 -2.42 -15.56 8.91
C GLU A 75 -2.97 -14.44 9.79
N ALA A 76 -2.65 -14.38 11.08
CA ALA A 76 -3.19 -13.40 12.01
C ALA A 76 -2.90 -11.94 11.62
N TRP A 77 -1.82 -11.69 10.88
CA TRP A 77 -1.52 -10.36 10.36
C TRP A 77 -2.58 -9.83 9.39
N LYS A 78 -3.33 -10.69 8.69
CA LYS A 78 -4.33 -10.31 7.69
C LYS A 78 -5.50 -9.50 8.27
N GLU A 79 -5.76 -9.61 9.56
CA GLU A 79 -6.76 -8.80 10.25
C GLU A 79 -6.34 -7.34 10.39
N HIS A 80 -5.04 -7.08 10.37
CA HIS A 80 -4.45 -5.77 10.64
C HIS A 80 -3.90 -5.07 9.41
N VAL A 81 -3.79 -5.77 8.28
CA VAL A 81 -3.18 -5.26 7.05
C VAL A 81 -4.22 -5.17 5.94
N GLY A 82 -4.28 -4.00 5.31
CA GLY A 82 -5.01 -3.79 4.05
C GLY A 82 -4.03 -3.51 2.94
N ALA A 83 -4.23 -4.10 1.77
CA ALA A 83 -3.30 -3.93 0.66
C ALA A 83 -4.01 -3.85 -0.69
N TYR A 84 -3.42 -3.09 -1.60
CA TYR A 84 -3.74 -3.12 -3.02
C TYR A 84 -2.44 -3.09 -3.83
N ILE A 85 -2.18 -4.17 -4.57
CA ILE A 85 -0.97 -4.35 -5.38
C ILE A 85 -1.29 -4.16 -6.86
N ASP A 86 -2.32 -4.85 -7.35
CA ASP A 86 -2.78 -4.73 -8.74
C ASP A 86 -4.25 -5.14 -8.89
N GLU A 87 -4.83 -4.91 -10.08
CA GLU A 87 -6.23 -5.20 -10.36
C GLU A 87 -6.57 -6.70 -10.34
N GLY A 88 -5.58 -7.59 -10.42
CA GLY A 88 -5.78 -9.04 -10.35
C GLY A 88 -6.30 -9.52 -8.98
N PHE A 89 -6.22 -8.68 -7.96
CA PHE A 89 -6.79 -8.97 -6.63
C PHE A 89 -8.26 -8.55 -6.47
N LEU A 90 -8.86 -7.90 -7.48
CA LEU A 90 -10.28 -7.56 -7.46
C LEU A 90 -11.13 -8.71 -7.99
N ILE A 91 -12.31 -8.91 -7.40
CA ILE A 91 -13.31 -9.85 -7.94
C ILE A 91 -14.05 -9.13 -9.07
N ASP A 92 -13.53 -9.23 -10.26
CA ASP A 92 -13.85 -8.39 -11.41
C ASP A 92 -15.24 -8.63 -12.01
N PHE A 93 -15.89 -9.79 -11.73
CA PHE A 93 -17.25 -10.13 -12.16
C PHE A 93 -18.35 -9.68 -11.19
N LEU A 94 -18.00 -8.94 -10.12
CA LEU A 94 -18.93 -8.26 -9.22
C LEU A 94 -19.06 -6.79 -9.57
N THR A 95 -20.20 -6.16 -9.21
CA THR A 95 -20.27 -4.70 -9.12
C THR A 95 -19.50 -4.23 -7.88
N PRO A 96 -19.08 -2.95 -7.80
CA PRO A 96 -18.44 -2.43 -6.59
C PRO A 96 -19.28 -2.65 -5.33
N GLU A 97 -20.59 -2.44 -5.39
CA GLU A 97 -21.48 -2.64 -4.25
C GLU A 97 -21.51 -4.11 -3.80
N GLU A 98 -21.60 -5.06 -4.74
CA GLU A 98 -21.55 -6.49 -4.44
C GLU A 98 -20.20 -6.88 -3.85
N TYR A 99 -19.12 -6.31 -4.37
CA TYR A 99 -17.75 -6.55 -3.88
C TYR A 99 -17.58 -6.07 -2.43
N PHE A 100 -18.01 -4.85 -2.10
CA PHE A 100 -17.92 -4.35 -0.73
C PHE A 100 -18.89 -5.06 0.22
N SER A 101 -20.09 -5.42 -0.23
CA SER A 101 -20.99 -6.28 0.54
C SER A 101 -20.35 -7.65 0.84
N PHE A 102 -19.65 -8.23 -0.14
CA PHE A 102 -18.90 -9.48 0.06
C PHE A 102 -17.77 -9.29 1.08
N LEU A 103 -16.94 -8.24 0.94
CA LEU A 103 -15.88 -7.93 1.92
C LEU A 103 -16.44 -7.73 3.32
N GLY A 104 -17.57 -7.04 3.45
CA GLY A 104 -18.27 -6.86 4.73
C GLY A 104 -18.65 -8.21 5.35
N LYS A 105 -19.29 -9.09 4.58
CA LYS A 105 -19.70 -10.43 5.05
C LYS A 105 -18.52 -11.27 5.53
N VAL A 106 -17.43 -11.30 4.76
CA VAL A 106 -16.21 -12.06 5.12
C VAL A 106 -15.56 -11.50 6.38
N SER A 107 -15.69 -10.18 6.60
CA SER A 107 -15.11 -9.48 7.75
C SER A 107 -16.06 -9.43 8.96
N GLY A 108 -17.26 -10.01 8.87
CA GLY A 108 -18.26 -9.95 9.95
C GLY A 108 -18.89 -8.57 10.16
N ILE A 109 -18.84 -7.69 9.15
CA ILE A 109 -19.36 -6.33 9.16
C ILE A 109 -20.80 -6.35 8.63
N SER A 110 -21.73 -5.69 9.31
CA SER A 110 -23.12 -5.59 8.86
C SER A 110 -23.26 -4.74 7.58
N GLN A 111 -24.33 -4.97 6.79
CA GLN A 111 -24.55 -4.18 5.58
C GLN A 111 -24.71 -2.67 5.88
N GLN A 112 -25.36 -2.33 6.99
CA GLN A 112 -25.47 -0.93 7.41
C GLN A 112 -24.08 -0.31 7.64
N GLU A 113 -23.20 -1.01 8.32
CA GLU A 113 -21.83 -0.54 8.56
C GLU A 113 -20.99 -0.49 7.27
N VAL A 114 -21.22 -1.41 6.32
CA VAL A 114 -20.62 -1.34 4.98
C VAL A 114 -21.02 -0.02 4.30
N ASP A 115 -22.31 0.30 4.30
CA ASP A 115 -22.84 1.50 3.66
C ASP A 115 -22.28 2.78 4.34
N GLU A 116 -22.23 2.80 5.68
CA GLU A 116 -21.66 3.90 6.44
C GLU A 116 -20.17 4.09 6.14
N ARG A 117 -19.39 3.03 6.07
CA ARG A 117 -17.95 3.10 5.73
C ARG A 117 -17.73 3.59 4.30
N LEU A 118 -18.54 3.16 3.35
CA LEU A 118 -18.41 3.60 1.96
C LEU A 118 -18.71 5.09 1.77
N GLN A 119 -19.55 5.71 2.62
CA GLN A 119 -19.82 7.14 2.58
C GLN A 119 -18.53 7.98 2.80
N HIS A 120 -17.59 7.51 3.61
CA HIS A 120 -16.31 8.20 3.81
C HIS A 120 -15.47 8.29 2.53
N PHE A 121 -15.72 7.41 1.56
CA PHE A 121 -15.00 7.37 0.30
C PHE A 121 -15.73 8.05 -0.88
N GLU A 122 -16.93 8.63 -0.67
CA GLU A 122 -17.71 9.24 -1.75
C GLU A 122 -16.94 10.32 -2.51
N ARG A 123 -16.19 11.16 -1.79
CA ARG A 123 -15.35 12.19 -2.42
C ARG A 123 -14.28 11.59 -3.33
N PHE A 124 -13.67 10.49 -2.95
CA PHE A 124 -12.66 9.79 -3.75
C PHE A 124 -13.30 9.00 -4.90
N ALA A 125 -14.43 8.37 -4.66
CA ALA A 125 -15.22 7.68 -5.68
C ALA A 125 -15.77 8.65 -6.74
N ASN A 126 -16.00 9.92 -6.38
CA ASN A 126 -16.42 11.01 -7.27
C ASN A 126 -17.70 10.69 -8.09
N GLY A 127 -18.61 9.89 -7.53
CA GLY A 127 -19.82 9.45 -8.23
C GLY A 127 -19.56 8.57 -9.47
N GLU A 128 -18.35 8.05 -9.66
CA GLU A 128 -17.95 7.26 -10.83
C GLU A 128 -18.00 5.75 -10.58
N ILE A 129 -17.98 5.33 -9.32
CA ILE A 129 -17.87 3.94 -8.90
C ILE A 129 -19.23 3.38 -8.52
N PHE A 130 -19.90 3.99 -7.55
CA PHE A 130 -21.12 3.49 -6.97
C PHE A 130 -22.38 3.92 -7.77
N GLY A 131 -23.46 3.12 -7.72
CA GLY A 131 -24.72 3.40 -8.39
C GLY A 131 -24.74 3.20 -9.91
N LYS A 132 -23.65 2.68 -10.49
CA LYS A 132 -23.52 2.57 -11.97
C LYS A 132 -23.96 1.22 -12.52
N LYS A 133 -24.21 0.21 -11.70
CA LYS A 133 -24.55 -1.17 -12.12
C LYS A 133 -23.58 -1.76 -13.15
N LYS A 134 -22.31 -1.36 -13.09
CA LYS A 134 -21.22 -1.89 -13.91
C LYS A 134 -20.41 -2.89 -13.13
N LEU A 135 -19.96 -3.95 -13.80
CA LEU A 135 -19.00 -4.88 -13.21
C LEU A 135 -17.62 -4.20 -13.07
N ILE A 136 -16.84 -4.62 -12.07
CA ILE A 136 -15.50 -4.06 -11.84
C ILE A 136 -14.63 -4.20 -13.10
N ARG A 137 -14.73 -5.32 -13.84
CA ARG A 137 -13.98 -5.49 -15.10
C ARG A 137 -14.30 -4.44 -16.17
N ASP A 138 -15.51 -3.86 -16.14
CA ASP A 138 -15.98 -2.89 -17.12
C ASP A 138 -15.69 -1.43 -16.71
N LEU A 139 -15.05 -1.23 -15.56
CA LEU A 139 -14.58 0.07 -15.10
C LEU A 139 -13.31 0.48 -15.82
N SER A 140 -13.04 1.80 -15.88
CA SER A 140 -11.74 2.32 -16.31
C SER A 140 -10.63 1.88 -15.35
N ALA A 141 -9.38 1.87 -15.81
CA ALA A 141 -8.22 1.54 -14.97
C ALA A 141 -8.17 2.43 -13.70
N GLY A 142 -8.45 3.73 -13.83
CA GLY A 142 -8.51 4.65 -12.69
C GLY A 142 -9.63 4.29 -11.70
N ASN A 143 -10.80 3.87 -12.17
CA ASN A 143 -11.89 3.47 -11.29
C ASN A 143 -11.65 2.10 -10.64
N LYS A 144 -11.00 1.16 -11.32
CA LYS A 144 -10.52 -0.09 -10.69
C LYS A 144 -9.48 0.22 -9.59
N MET A 145 -8.55 1.13 -9.85
CA MET A 145 -7.59 1.62 -8.85
C MET A 145 -8.31 2.19 -7.62
N LYS A 146 -9.32 3.05 -7.82
CA LYS A 146 -10.13 3.59 -6.73
C LYS A 146 -10.81 2.48 -5.92
N VAL A 147 -11.43 1.49 -6.57
CA VAL A 147 -12.04 0.33 -5.88
C VAL A 147 -11.02 -0.42 -5.06
N GLY A 148 -9.84 -0.70 -5.62
CA GLY A 148 -8.74 -1.39 -4.93
C GLY A 148 -8.25 -0.63 -3.71
N ILE A 149 -8.00 0.67 -3.83
CA ILE A 149 -7.56 1.52 -2.71
C ILE A 149 -8.62 1.57 -1.61
N ILE A 150 -9.91 1.77 -1.98
CA ILE A 150 -11.01 1.76 -1.01
C ILE A 150 -11.05 0.40 -0.29
N SER A 151 -10.90 -0.72 -1.01
CA SER A 151 -10.92 -2.05 -0.41
C SER A 151 -9.77 -2.26 0.59
N ALA A 152 -8.59 -1.71 0.31
CA ALA A 152 -7.45 -1.76 1.23
C ALA A 152 -7.72 -0.98 2.53
N LEU A 153 -8.44 0.14 2.47
CA LEU A 153 -8.76 1.00 3.61
C LEU A 153 -10.06 0.58 4.34
N PHE A 154 -10.93 -0.14 3.66
CA PHE A 154 -12.34 -0.42 4.07
C PHE A 154 -12.47 -1.04 5.47
N ARG A 155 -11.54 -1.90 5.87
CA ARG A 155 -11.56 -2.61 7.15
C ARG A 155 -10.92 -1.83 8.30
N HIS A 156 -10.47 -0.60 8.07
CA HIS A 156 -9.70 0.20 9.01
C HIS A 156 -8.42 -0.51 9.51
N PRO A 157 -7.56 -1.00 8.60
CA PRO A 157 -6.36 -1.70 8.99
C PRO A 157 -5.36 -0.80 9.71
N LYS A 158 -4.50 -1.39 10.55
CA LYS A 158 -3.39 -0.72 11.22
C LYS A 158 -2.20 -0.49 10.27
N THR A 159 -2.10 -1.27 9.23
CA THR A 159 -1.08 -1.12 8.17
C THR A 159 -1.75 -1.14 6.80
N VAL A 160 -1.38 -0.21 5.94
CA VAL A 160 -1.87 -0.09 4.55
C VAL A 160 -0.68 -0.19 3.61
N ILE A 161 -0.78 -1.06 2.59
CA ILE A 161 0.27 -1.22 1.56
C ILE A 161 -0.36 -0.98 0.18
N LEU A 162 0.14 0.05 -0.53
CA LEU A 162 -0.37 0.46 -1.83
C LEU A 162 0.76 0.51 -2.85
N ASP A 163 0.66 -0.31 -3.90
CA ASP A 163 1.65 -0.33 -4.99
C ASP A 163 1.21 0.62 -6.10
N GLU A 164 2.01 1.65 -6.36
CA GLU A 164 1.79 2.67 -7.41
C GLU A 164 0.36 3.27 -7.41
N PRO A 165 -0.22 3.70 -6.27
CA PRO A 165 -1.63 4.04 -6.14
C PRO A 165 -2.06 5.30 -6.91
N PHE A 166 -1.12 6.09 -7.39
CA PHE A 166 -1.39 7.31 -8.17
C PHE A 166 -1.50 7.05 -9.67
N ASN A 167 -1.12 5.86 -10.14
CA ASN A 167 -1.22 5.50 -11.54
C ASN A 167 -2.68 5.48 -12.01
N PHE A 168 -2.91 5.87 -13.26
CA PHE A 168 -4.24 5.90 -13.89
C PHE A 168 -5.26 6.87 -13.26
N LEU A 169 -4.90 7.57 -12.18
CA LEU A 169 -5.74 8.59 -11.57
C LEU A 169 -5.53 9.94 -12.26
N ASP A 170 -6.63 10.65 -12.49
CA ASP A 170 -6.56 12.05 -12.91
C ASP A 170 -5.98 12.95 -11.79
N PRO A 171 -5.48 14.17 -12.11
CA PRO A 171 -4.87 15.04 -11.13
C PRO A 171 -5.74 15.37 -9.92
N THR A 172 -7.06 15.50 -10.12
CA THR A 172 -8.01 15.77 -9.02
C THR A 172 -8.10 14.56 -8.09
N SER A 173 -8.25 13.35 -8.66
CA SER A 173 -8.29 12.10 -7.89
C SER A 173 -6.98 11.84 -7.15
N GLN A 174 -5.83 12.17 -7.74
CA GLN A 174 -4.52 12.08 -7.06
C GLN A 174 -4.46 13.01 -5.84
N LEU A 175 -4.95 14.24 -5.96
CA LEU A 175 -4.98 15.19 -4.83
C LEU A 175 -5.92 14.70 -3.72
N VAL A 176 -7.10 14.19 -4.09
CA VAL A 176 -8.06 13.64 -3.12
C VAL A 176 -7.46 12.43 -2.41
N LEU A 177 -6.76 11.55 -3.13
CA LEU A 177 -6.08 10.40 -2.52
C LEU A 177 -5.00 10.82 -1.52
N LYS A 178 -4.18 11.83 -1.86
CA LYS A 178 -3.18 12.36 -0.94
C LYS A 178 -3.80 12.83 0.39
N HIS A 179 -4.89 13.58 0.32
CA HIS A 179 -5.62 14.01 1.52
C HIS A 179 -6.19 12.82 2.28
N LEU A 180 -6.89 11.91 1.59
CA LEU A 180 -7.48 10.71 2.17
C LEU A 180 -6.46 9.90 2.98
N LEU A 181 -5.27 9.66 2.42
CA LEU A 181 -4.23 8.87 3.09
C LEU A 181 -3.62 9.60 4.29
N LYS A 182 -3.42 10.94 4.19
CA LYS A 182 -2.93 11.74 5.32
C LYS A 182 -3.95 11.78 6.46
N ASP A 183 -5.21 12.06 6.14
CA ASP A 183 -6.31 12.11 7.11
C ASP A 183 -6.45 10.75 7.78
N TYR A 184 -6.45 9.67 7.00
CA TYR A 184 -6.51 8.30 7.52
C TYR A 184 -5.37 7.98 8.49
N ALA A 185 -4.11 8.30 8.13
CA ALA A 185 -2.97 8.09 9.02
C ALA A 185 -3.07 8.92 10.30
N GLN A 186 -3.50 10.17 10.19
CA GLN A 186 -3.64 11.07 11.34
C GLN A 186 -4.76 10.64 12.31
N GLU A 187 -5.89 10.18 11.77
CA GLU A 187 -7.06 9.79 12.56
C GLU A 187 -6.87 8.42 13.23
N THR A 188 -6.21 7.49 12.56
CA THR A 188 -6.11 6.08 13.01
C THR A 188 -4.75 5.71 13.59
N GLY A 189 -3.72 6.52 13.36
CA GLY A 189 -2.34 6.15 13.66
C GLY A 189 -1.78 5.03 12.78
N ALA A 190 -2.44 4.73 11.67
CA ALA A 190 -2.04 3.64 10.77
C ALA A 190 -0.69 3.90 10.12
N THR A 191 0.08 2.84 9.93
CA THR A 191 1.29 2.82 9.12
C THR A 191 0.90 2.65 7.65
N ILE A 192 1.40 3.51 6.76
CA ILE A 192 1.08 3.45 5.33
C ILE A 192 2.37 3.29 4.53
N LEU A 193 2.42 2.28 3.67
CA LEU A 193 3.50 2.05 2.73
C LEU A 193 2.98 2.32 1.31
N ILE A 194 3.69 3.17 0.58
CA ILE A 194 3.31 3.54 -0.79
C ILE A 194 4.54 3.41 -1.67
N SER A 195 4.42 2.65 -2.75
CA SER A 195 5.44 2.69 -3.80
C SER A 195 5.11 3.78 -4.82
N SER A 196 6.12 4.38 -5.41
CA SER A 196 5.96 5.22 -6.58
C SER A 196 7.27 5.32 -7.38
N HIS A 197 7.14 5.44 -8.69
CA HIS A 197 8.21 5.90 -9.57
C HIS A 197 8.17 7.43 -9.78
N ASN A 198 7.10 8.10 -9.34
CA ASN A 198 7.00 9.55 -9.34
C ASN A 198 7.33 10.09 -7.95
N LEU A 199 8.51 10.71 -7.87
CA LEU A 199 9.04 11.27 -6.64
C LEU A 199 8.11 12.28 -5.97
N GLN A 200 7.48 13.17 -6.77
CA GLN A 200 6.65 14.25 -6.22
C GLN A 200 5.46 13.73 -5.42
N HIS A 201 4.77 12.67 -5.92
CA HIS A 201 3.63 12.10 -5.20
C HIS A 201 4.06 11.56 -3.83
N THR A 202 5.23 10.92 -3.79
CA THR A 202 5.75 10.29 -2.57
C THR A 202 6.21 11.35 -1.55
N VAL A 203 6.98 12.33 -2.00
CA VAL A 203 7.47 13.43 -1.13
C VAL A 203 6.32 14.20 -0.50
N ASP A 204 5.24 14.45 -1.25
CA ASP A 204 4.12 15.26 -0.78
C ASP A 204 3.36 14.64 0.41
N ILE A 205 3.40 13.33 0.57
CA ILE A 205 2.58 12.64 1.60
C ILE A 205 3.38 11.86 2.63
N SER A 206 4.61 11.45 2.31
CA SER A 206 5.38 10.57 3.18
C SER A 206 6.08 11.33 4.28
N SER A 207 6.13 10.75 5.48
CA SER A 207 6.97 11.22 6.60
C SER A 207 8.41 10.70 6.51
N ARG A 208 8.60 9.62 5.72
CA ARG A 208 9.88 8.93 5.54
C ARG A 208 9.95 8.33 4.14
N ILE A 209 11.10 8.36 3.52
CA ILE A 209 11.30 7.86 2.16
C ILE A 209 12.46 6.89 2.13
N ALA A 210 12.20 5.69 1.62
CA ALA A 210 13.22 4.70 1.32
C ALA A 210 13.45 4.62 -0.19
N LEU A 211 14.70 4.79 -0.61
CA LEU A 211 15.11 4.65 -2.00
C LEU A 211 15.60 3.22 -2.24
N LEU A 212 14.90 2.51 -3.11
CA LEU A 212 15.19 1.14 -3.50
C LEU A 212 15.84 1.11 -4.88
N GLU A 213 16.98 0.44 -4.99
CA GLU A 213 17.69 0.20 -6.23
C GLU A 213 18.20 -1.24 -6.28
N HIS A 214 17.91 -1.93 -7.39
CA HIS A 214 18.35 -3.34 -7.59
C HIS A 214 18.07 -4.25 -6.39
N GLY A 215 16.90 -4.08 -5.74
CA GLY A 215 16.50 -4.87 -4.59
C GLY A 215 17.12 -4.46 -3.24
N VAL A 216 17.92 -3.41 -3.20
CA VAL A 216 18.60 -2.90 -1.99
C VAL A 216 18.07 -1.53 -1.60
N ILE A 217 17.82 -1.30 -0.32
CA ILE A 217 17.52 0.05 0.19
C ILE A 217 18.84 0.81 0.33
N ILE A 218 19.07 1.78 -0.56
CA ILE A 218 20.30 2.56 -0.62
C ILE A 218 20.24 3.89 0.12
N ARG A 219 19.04 4.38 0.42
CA ARG A 219 18.78 5.57 1.25
C ARG A 219 17.53 5.35 2.07
N ASP A 220 17.53 5.94 3.24
CA ASP A 220 16.42 5.97 4.19
C ASP A 220 16.40 7.36 4.84
N LEU A 221 15.46 8.18 4.41
CA LEU A 221 15.45 9.62 4.67
C LEU A 221 14.19 10.02 5.43
N PRO A 222 14.32 10.75 6.55
CA PRO A 222 13.17 11.47 7.11
C PRO A 222 12.72 12.54 6.10
N ASN A 223 11.41 12.75 6.00
CA ASN A 223 10.84 13.70 5.05
C ASN A 223 9.88 14.66 5.76
N SER A 224 10.43 15.51 6.61
CA SER A 224 9.69 16.60 7.22
C SER A 224 9.51 17.74 6.21
N GLU A 225 8.26 18.07 5.89
CA GLU A 225 7.94 19.20 4.98
C GLU A 225 8.66 19.12 3.61
N GLY A 226 8.92 17.91 3.11
CA GLY A 226 9.58 17.71 1.81
C GLY A 226 11.11 17.82 1.85
N SER A 227 11.72 17.70 3.04
CA SER A 227 13.18 17.83 3.22
C SER A 227 14.00 16.84 2.39
N ALA A 228 13.44 15.67 2.04
CA ALA A 228 14.11 14.67 1.21
C ALA A 228 14.16 15.03 -0.29
N THR A 229 13.43 16.07 -0.71
CA THR A 229 13.28 16.40 -2.15
C THR A 229 14.61 16.67 -2.84
N GLN A 230 15.47 17.47 -2.23
CA GLN A 230 16.72 17.86 -2.86
C GLN A 230 17.66 16.66 -3.04
N GLU A 231 17.86 15.86 -2.01
CA GLU A 231 18.73 14.67 -2.07
C GLU A 231 18.25 13.66 -3.11
N LEU A 232 16.93 13.46 -3.20
CA LEU A 232 16.33 12.56 -4.18
C LEU A 232 16.42 13.12 -5.61
N GLN A 233 16.24 14.45 -5.79
CA GLN A 233 16.41 15.09 -7.10
C GLN A 233 17.87 15.04 -7.57
N GLU A 234 18.83 15.20 -6.68
CA GLU A 234 20.26 15.05 -7.00
C GLU A 234 20.56 13.60 -7.44
N TYR A 235 19.97 12.60 -6.77
CA TYR A 235 20.15 11.21 -7.16
C TYR A 235 19.57 10.90 -8.54
N PHE A 236 18.30 11.24 -8.78
CA PHE A 236 17.64 10.97 -10.07
C PHE A 236 18.06 11.93 -11.19
N GLY A 237 18.64 13.08 -10.89
CA GLY A 237 19.13 14.05 -11.87
C GLY A 237 20.59 13.82 -12.27
N ALA A 238 21.31 12.92 -11.59
CA ALA A 238 22.68 12.54 -11.89
C ALA A 238 22.78 11.35 -12.88
N GLU A 239 21.64 10.72 -13.20
CA GLU A 239 21.50 9.70 -14.26
C GLU A 239 21.10 10.37 -15.59
#